data_e57f7795d9302debdb391c0763e92d7e
#
_entry.id   e57f7795d9302debdb391c0763e92d7e
#
_cell.length_a   1.000
_cell.length_b   1.000
_cell.length_c   1.000
_cell.angle_alpha   90.00
_cell.angle_beta   90.00
_cell.angle_gamma   90.00
#
_symmetry.space_group_name_H-M   'P 1'
#
loop_
_entity.id
_entity.type
_entity.pdbx_description
1 polymer ?
#
loop_
_entity_poly.entity_id
_entity_poly.type
_entity_poly.pdbx_seq_one_letter_code
_entity_poly.pdbx_strand_id
1 'polypeptide(L)'
;MPRDDATKPRRTYPTPDWQRRGADCVWLPYTQMQNAPTPLPVVATEDVYLITDDGRRLIDGMASWWTACHGYNHPHIRQAVESQLAQMPHVMFGGIHHPQALRLAERLAELTPGDLHYSFFSDSGSVAVEVALKIAVQYERNRGHVGRVKFVTFRDAYHGDTLGAMSVCDPVDGMHANFRGYLLDHYSLPIPKSPVEQLAFEHFLLEHRRELAGVIIEPMVQGAGGMKFHSAQTLAAIRATCERLDILLIADEIATGFGRTGRLFACDHADIVPDILCLGKALTGGTLSMAVTQVRPLVFKAFLSSSGPPGKIQPLMHGPTFMGNPLACAAANASLDLFESEPRVQQASGMEAVLTNGLEPCRNLPGILDVRCRGAIGVIQVSQLKELNWLRQRFIDNGIWLRPFGDIIYVTPPLSISPAQLEQLLTATVKTVREWCERVSVASDGD
;
A
#
# COMPACT_ATOMS: atom_id res chain seq x y z
N MET A 1 5.23 40.75 20.64
CA MET A 1 3.81 40.45 20.45
C MET A 1 3.69 39.52 19.27
N PRO A 2 3.20 38.27 19.40
CA PRO A 2 2.98 37.42 18.25
C PRO A 2 1.83 38.00 17.41
N ARG A 3 2.05 38.14 16.12
CA ARG A 3 1.00 38.56 15.17
C ARG A 3 -0.05 37.45 15.11
N ASP A 4 -1.28 37.77 15.43
CA ASP A 4 -2.46 36.92 15.28
C ASP A 4 -2.64 36.67 13.78
N ASP A 5 -2.30 35.45 13.33
CA ASP A 5 -2.36 35.05 11.94
C ASP A 5 -3.81 34.65 11.60
N ALA A 6 -4.60 35.63 11.16
CA ALA A 6 -6.02 35.47 10.83
C ALA A 6 -6.31 34.47 9.69
N THR A 7 -5.26 33.86 9.08
CA THR A 7 -5.39 32.92 7.97
C THR A 7 -5.44 31.45 8.39
N LYS A 8 -5.18 31.14 9.68
CA LYS A 8 -5.26 29.74 10.16
C LYS A 8 -6.73 29.34 10.39
N PRO A 9 -7.17 28.20 9.87
CA PRO A 9 -8.51 27.71 10.15
C PRO A 9 -8.69 27.55 11.66
N ARG A 10 -9.75 28.17 12.22
CA ARG A 10 -10.09 28.05 13.64
C ARG A 10 -10.34 26.58 13.96
N ARG A 11 -9.58 26.03 14.89
CA ARG A 11 -9.77 24.66 15.36
C ARG A 11 -11.08 24.53 16.09
N THR A 12 -11.77 23.45 15.83
CA THR A 12 -13.00 23.09 16.53
C THR A 12 -12.75 22.30 17.82
N TYR A 13 -11.47 21.95 18.13
CA TYR A 13 -11.09 21.20 19.32
C TYR A 13 -9.81 21.78 19.97
N PRO A 14 -9.70 21.73 21.31
CA PRO A 14 -8.52 22.19 22.02
C PRO A 14 -7.33 21.25 21.74
N THR A 15 -6.11 21.82 21.72
CA THR A 15 -4.88 21.01 21.65
C THR A 15 -4.55 20.53 23.06
N PRO A 16 -4.50 19.22 23.31
CA PRO A 16 -4.17 18.71 24.66
C PRO A 16 -2.71 19.00 25.04
N ASP A 17 -2.42 19.02 26.35
CA ASP A 17 -1.10 19.35 26.88
C ASP A 17 0.00 18.41 26.38
N TRP A 18 -0.27 17.12 26.27
CA TRP A 18 0.68 16.15 25.78
C TRP A 18 1.09 16.43 24.32
N GLN A 19 0.14 16.87 23.50
CA GLN A 19 0.40 17.23 22.11
C GLN A 19 1.21 18.52 22.01
N ARG A 20 0.85 19.55 22.82
CA ARG A 20 1.61 20.82 22.87
C ARG A 20 3.07 20.62 23.24
N ARG A 21 3.35 19.75 24.21
CA ARG A 21 4.72 19.49 24.69
C ARG A 21 5.57 18.70 23.70
N GLY A 22 4.96 17.79 22.92
CA GLY A 22 5.69 16.86 22.05
C GLY A 22 5.70 17.23 20.58
N ALA A 23 4.76 18.07 20.12
CA ALA A 23 4.56 18.32 18.69
C ALA A 23 5.79 18.89 17.98
N ASP A 24 6.54 19.75 18.65
CA ASP A 24 7.73 20.39 18.08
C ASP A 24 8.94 19.45 17.97
N CYS A 25 8.87 18.27 18.58
CA CYS A 25 9.91 17.25 18.54
C CYS A 25 9.68 16.19 17.46
N VAL A 26 8.57 16.26 16.71
CA VAL A 26 8.19 15.25 15.73
C VAL A 26 8.22 15.82 14.30
N TRP A 27 8.94 15.16 13.41
CA TRP A 27 8.90 15.46 12.00
C TRP A 27 7.79 14.63 11.34
N LEU A 28 6.75 15.30 10.83
CA LEU A 28 5.59 14.64 10.22
C LEU A 28 5.90 14.14 8.80
N PRO A 29 5.36 12.97 8.40
CA PRO A 29 5.56 12.43 7.06
C PRO A 29 4.90 13.32 5.99
N TYR A 30 5.57 13.49 4.84
CA TYR A 30 5.08 14.22 3.65
C TYR A 30 4.52 15.61 3.98
N THR A 31 5.15 16.35 4.91
CA THR A 31 4.57 17.57 5.45
C THR A 31 5.59 18.71 5.44
N GLN A 32 5.19 19.86 4.88
CA GLN A 32 5.92 21.11 5.09
C GLN A 32 5.60 21.61 6.51
N MET A 33 6.57 21.46 7.42
CA MET A 33 6.37 21.65 8.86
C MET A 33 5.97 23.08 9.25
N GLN A 34 6.44 24.11 8.52
CA GLN A 34 6.16 25.51 8.83
C GLN A 34 4.67 25.85 8.74
N ASN A 35 3.96 25.26 7.76
CA ASN A 35 2.55 25.54 7.46
C ASN A 35 1.64 24.34 7.74
N ALA A 36 2.16 23.33 8.46
CA ALA A 36 1.40 22.13 8.77
C ALA A 36 0.18 22.47 9.65
N PRO A 37 -1.00 21.95 9.33
CA PRO A 37 -2.10 21.98 10.28
C PRO A 37 -1.73 21.12 11.48
N THR A 38 -2.26 21.46 12.66
CA THR A 38 -2.03 20.62 13.84
C THR A 38 -2.66 19.25 13.62
N PRO A 39 -1.90 18.16 13.85
CA PRO A 39 -2.42 16.82 13.76
C PRO A 39 -3.62 16.56 14.65
N LEU A 40 -4.49 15.65 14.24
CA LEU A 40 -5.62 15.19 15.05
C LEU A 40 -5.10 14.46 16.30
N PRO A 41 -5.53 14.86 17.53
CA PRO A 41 -5.11 14.21 18.77
C PRO A 41 -5.91 12.91 19.01
N VAL A 42 -5.41 11.78 18.53
CA VAL A 42 -6.00 10.45 18.74
C VAL A 42 -5.39 9.80 19.96
N VAL A 43 -6.23 9.34 20.90
CA VAL A 43 -5.82 8.72 22.18
C VAL A 43 -6.20 7.24 22.26
N ALA A 44 -7.14 6.78 21.44
CA ALA A 44 -7.55 5.37 21.37
C ALA A 44 -8.14 5.05 20.00
N THR A 45 -8.29 3.76 19.74
CA THR A 45 -8.97 3.24 18.54
C THR A 45 -9.89 2.07 18.94
N GLU A 46 -10.99 1.91 18.23
CA GLU A 46 -11.95 0.82 18.47
C GLU A 46 -12.75 0.56 17.19
N ASP A 47 -12.84 -0.71 16.78
CA ASP A 47 -13.53 -1.11 15.56
C ASP A 47 -13.06 -0.28 14.36
N VAL A 48 -13.91 0.52 13.72
CA VAL A 48 -13.56 1.42 12.61
C VAL A 48 -13.27 2.85 13.04
N TYR A 49 -13.19 3.12 14.34
CA TYR A 49 -13.15 4.48 14.89
C TYR A 49 -11.76 4.87 15.40
N LEU A 50 -11.38 6.11 15.08
CA LEU A 50 -10.38 6.88 15.80
C LEU A 50 -11.09 7.65 16.93
N ILE A 51 -10.55 7.59 18.14
CA ILE A 51 -11.09 8.28 19.31
C ILE A 51 -10.14 9.43 19.67
N THR A 52 -10.65 10.65 19.59
CA THR A 52 -9.89 11.86 19.90
C THR A 52 -9.83 12.14 21.38
N ASP A 53 -8.89 13.00 21.81
CA ASP A 53 -8.71 13.41 23.21
C ASP A 53 -9.96 14.08 23.82
N ASP A 54 -10.77 14.74 23.00
CA ASP A 54 -12.07 15.33 23.40
C ASP A 54 -13.25 14.34 23.34
N GLY A 55 -12.97 13.06 23.11
CA GLY A 55 -13.97 11.98 23.12
C GLY A 55 -14.78 11.78 21.84
N ARG A 56 -14.51 12.53 20.77
CA ARG A 56 -15.18 12.28 19.48
C ARG A 56 -14.73 10.97 18.86
N ARG A 57 -15.68 10.30 18.21
CA ARG A 57 -15.45 9.09 17.43
C ARG A 57 -15.54 9.42 15.95
N LEU A 58 -14.45 9.22 15.21
CA LEU A 58 -14.39 9.47 13.77
C LEU A 58 -14.25 8.13 13.05
N ILE A 59 -15.11 7.86 12.06
CA ILE A 59 -14.92 6.68 11.20
C ILE A 59 -13.63 6.89 10.39
N ASP A 60 -12.69 5.97 10.52
CA ASP A 60 -11.47 5.98 9.72
C ASP A 60 -11.75 5.41 8.31
N GLY A 61 -12.04 6.30 7.38
CA GLY A 61 -12.23 5.95 5.98
C GLY A 61 -10.94 5.62 5.23
N MET A 62 -9.79 5.54 5.95
CA MET A 62 -8.46 5.25 5.38
C MET A 62 -7.89 3.91 5.85
N ALA A 63 -8.51 3.27 6.87
CA ALA A 63 -7.98 2.10 7.56
C ALA A 63 -6.48 2.23 7.89
N SER A 64 -6.07 3.39 8.43
CA SER A 64 -4.64 3.73 8.71
C SER A 64 -3.73 3.38 7.54
N TRP A 65 -3.99 3.96 6.39
CA TRP A 65 -3.30 3.65 5.12
C TRP A 65 -3.37 2.16 4.74
N TRP A 66 -4.62 1.61 4.78
CA TRP A 66 -4.98 0.28 4.29
C TRP A 66 -4.52 -0.88 5.17
N THR A 67 -4.00 -0.60 6.37
CA THR A 67 -3.46 -1.62 7.27
C THR A 67 -4.52 -2.28 8.15
N ALA A 68 -5.46 -1.50 8.71
CA ALA A 68 -6.47 -1.95 9.66
C ALA A 68 -7.67 -2.63 8.95
N CYS A 69 -7.40 -3.71 8.20
CA CYS A 69 -8.42 -4.39 7.38
C CYS A 69 -9.52 -5.06 8.20
N HIS A 70 -9.25 -5.47 9.44
CA HIS A 70 -10.20 -6.06 10.39
C HIS A 70 -10.77 -5.05 11.39
N GLY A 71 -10.56 -3.74 11.15
CA GLY A 71 -10.76 -2.71 12.17
C GLY A 71 -9.65 -2.69 13.22
N TYR A 72 -9.81 -1.82 14.20
CA TYR A 72 -8.84 -1.63 15.27
C TYR A 72 -9.11 -2.53 16.46
N ASN A 73 -8.07 -2.97 17.13
CA ASN A 73 -8.12 -3.71 18.40
C ASN A 73 -8.99 -4.97 18.33
N HIS A 74 -8.99 -5.66 17.17
CA HIS A 74 -9.75 -6.90 17.04
C HIS A 74 -9.34 -7.88 18.14
N PRO A 75 -10.28 -8.42 18.95
CA PRO A 75 -9.95 -9.24 20.15
C PRO A 75 -9.05 -10.41 19.84
N HIS A 76 -9.26 -11.11 18.73
CA HIS A 76 -8.46 -12.27 18.31
C HIS A 76 -6.99 -11.89 18.06
N ILE A 77 -6.74 -10.80 17.31
CA ILE A 77 -5.37 -10.33 17.02
C ILE A 77 -4.70 -9.86 18.33
N ARG A 78 -5.42 -9.08 19.15
CA ARG A 78 -4.90 -8.60 20.44
C ARG A 78 -4.48 -9.75 21.34
N GLN A 79 -5.35 -10.74 21.51
CA GLN A 79 -5.06 -11.92 22.34
C GLN A 79 -3.84 -12.71 21.83
N ALA A 80 -3.70 -12.89 20.52
CA ALA A 80 -2.55 -13.56 19.92
C ALA A 80 -1.24 -12.83 20.24
N VAL A 81 -1.23 -11.49 20.13
CA VAL A 81 -0.05 -10.67 20.45
C VAL A 81 0.26 -10.68 21.95
N GLU A 82 -0.74 -10.53 22.81
CA GLU A 82 -0.58 -10.60 24.26
C GLU A 82 0.02 -11.95 24.71
N SER A 83 -0.50 -13.04 24.16
CA SER A 83 0.00 -14.41 24.44
C SER A 83 1.44 -14.60 23.97
N GLN A 84 1.76 -14.09 22.76
CA GLN A 84 3.12 -14.17 22.21
C GLN A 84 4.09 -13.29 22.99
N LEU A 85 3.66 -12.10 23.44
CA LEU A 85 4.49 -11.21 24.28
C LEU A 85 4.87 -11.88 25.61
N ALA A 86 3.94 -12.58 26.22
CA ALA A 86 4.20 -13.32 27.46
C ALA A 86 5.18 -14.49 27.27
N GLN A 87 5.24 -15.08 26.08
CA GLN A 87 6.10 -16.22 25.77
C GLN A 87 7.48 -15.80 25.24
N MET A 88 7.52 -14.96 24.21
CA MET A 88 8.75 -14.53 23.55
C MET A 88 8.50 -13.28 22.69
N PRO A 89 8.91 -12.10 23.15
CA PRO A 89 8.69 -10.86 22.41
C PRO A 89 9.54 -10.75 21.15
N HIS A 90 10.78 -11.26 21.19
CA HIS A 90 11.71 -11.27 20.07
C HIS A 90 12.79 -12.32 20.22
N VAL A 91 13.25 -12.86 19.11
CA VAL A 91 14.48 -13.64 18.95
C VAL A 91 15.02 -13.41 17.53
N MET A 92 16.34 -13.32 17.36
CA MET A 92 16.94 -13.18 16.03
C MET A 92 16.64 -14.40 15.15
N PHE A 93 16.37 -14.19 13.86
CA PHE A 93 16.05 -15.27 12.92
C PHE A 93 17.30 -15.95 12.30
N GLY A 94 18.49 -15.41 12.55
CA GLY A 94 19.76 -15.94 12.04
C GLY A 94 20.15 -17.25 12.76
N GLY A 95 19.81 -18.40 12.16
CA GLY A 95 20.07 -19.74 12.70
C GLY A 95 19.07 -20.20 13.76
N ILE A 96 17.98 -19.45 14.01
CA ILE A 96 16.93 -19.79 14.95
C ILE A 96 15.58 -19.73 14.24
N HIS A 97 14.73 -20.73 14.43
CA HIS A 97 13.33 -20.74 14.02
C HIS A 97 12.41 -20.67 15.24
N HIS A 98 11.21 -20.16 15.04
CA HIS A 98 10.15 -20.19 16.04
C HIS A 98 8.79 -20.51 15.38
N PRO A 99 7.83 -21.08 16.14
CA PRO A 99 6.58 -21.61 15.57
C PRO A 99 5.77 -20.58 14.76
N GLN A 100 5.69 -19.34 15.24
CA GLN A 100 4.87 -18.30 14.57
C GLN A 100 5.38 -17.97 13.16
N ALA A 101 6.71 -17.87 12.98
CA ALA A 101 7.26 -17.56 11.66
C ALA A 101 7.09 -18.73 10.68
N LEU A 102 7.32 -19.97 11.13
CA LEU A 102 7.16 -21.15 10.27
C LEU A 102 5.70 -21.36 9.88
N ARG A 103 4.77 -21.23 10.85
CA ARG A 103 3.32 -21.29 10.56
C ARG A 103 2.90 -20.21 9.56
N LEU A 104 3.40 -18.99 9.73
CA LEU A 104 3.08 -17.89 8.79
C LEU A 104 3.62 -18.19 7.38
N ALA A 105 4.85 -18.67 7.26
CA ALA A 105 5.44 -19.04 5.98
C ALA A 105 4.66 -20.16 5.28
N GLU A 106 4.27 -21.19 6.01
CA GLU A 106 3.45 -22.30 5.51
C GLU A 106 2.10 -21.80 4.98
N ARG A 107 1.38 -21.01 5.78
CA ARG A 107 0.07 -20.45 5.38
C ARG A 107 0.16 -19.52 4.18
N LEU A 108 1.18 -18.67 4.12
CA LEU A 108 1.38 -17.82 2.96
C LEU A 108 1.68 -18.62 1.70
N ALA A 109 2.43 -19.72 1.79
CA ALA A 109 2.69 -20.61 0.66
C ALA A 109 1.41 -21.32 0.15
N GLU A 110 0.42 -21.56 1.04
CA GLU A 110 -0.87 -22.15 0.69
C GLU A 110 -1.86 -21.11 0.12
N LEU A 111 -1.82 -19.87 0.62
CA LEU A 111 -2.81 -18.83 0.28
C LEU A 111 -2.44 -18.03 -0.96
N THR A 112 -1.14 -17.85 -1.24
CA THR A 112 -0.69 -17.02 -2.36
C THR A 112 -0.83 -17.72 -3.71
N PRO A 113 -0.96 -16.97 -4.83
CA PRO A 113 -1.19 -17.56 -6.14
C PRO A 113 -0.12 -18.56 -6.57
N GLY A 114 -0.57 -19.70 -7.09
CA GLY A 114 0.26 -20.70 -7.76
C GLY A 114 1.29 -21.38 -6.87
N ASP A 115 2.58 -21.28 -7.22
CA ASP A 115 3.70 -21.94 -6.57
C ASP A 115 4.63 -20.98 -5.80
N LEU A 116 4.13 -19.83 -5.35
CA LEU A 116 4.85 -18.93 -4.46
C LEU A 116 5.05 -19.62 -3.11
N HIS A 117 6.25 -20.11 -2.84
CA HIS A 117 6.48 -21.04 -1.74
C HIS A 117 7.47 -20.55 -0.67
N TYR A 118 8.46 -19.75 -1.07
CA TYR A 118 9.52 -19.34 -0.14
C TYR A 118 9.33 -17.90 0.32
N SER A 119 9.28 -17.69 1.63
CA SER A 119 9.03 -16.40 2.26
C SER A 119 10.32 -15.80 2.85
N PHE A 120 10.60 -14.55 2.53
CA PHE A 120 11.62 -13.74 3.18
C PHE A 120 10.93 -12.62 3.97
N PHE A 121 11.03 -12.65 5.30
CA PHE A 121 10.42 -11.66 6.18
C PHE A 121 11.24 -10.37 6.26
N SER A 122 10.54 -9.23 6.36
CA SER A 122 11.15 -7.91 6.51
C SER A 122 10.28 -6.98 7.37
N ASP A 123 10.82 -5.80 7.70
CA ASP A 123 10.22 -4.90 8.70
C ASP A 123 9.17 -3.95 8.11
N SER A 124 9.18 -3.72 6.79
CA SER A 124 8.25 -2.81 6.12
C SER A 124 8.09 -3.16 4.65
N GLY A 125 7.03 -2.61 4.01
CA GLY A 125 6.79 -2.76 2.58
C GLY A 125 7.96 -2.29 1.72
N SER A 126 8.53 -1.11 2.02
CA SER A 126 9.70 -0.61 1.30
C SER A 126 10.89 -1.59 1.35
N VAL A 127 11.12 -2.21 2.52
CA VAL A 127 12.19 -3.22 2.67
C VAL A 127 11.85 -4.51 1.92
N ALA A 128 10.57 -4.92 1.86
CA ALA A 128 10.17 -6.08 1.04
C ALA A 128 10.46 -5.84 -0.45
N VAL A 129 10.20 -4.63 -0.95
CA VAL A 129 10.57 -4.25 -2.32
C VAL A 129 12.09 -4.24 -2.51
N GLU A 130 12.89 -3.67 -1.58
CA GLU A 130 14.35 -3.74 -1.62
C GLU A 130 14.86 -5.19 -1.73
N VAL A 131 14.26 -6.08 -0.95
CA VAL A 131 14.57 -7.52 -0.97
C VAL A 131 14.21 -8.13 -2.32
N ALA A 132 13.03 -7.81 -2.87
CA ALA A 132 12.60 -8.29 -4.18
C ALA A 132 13.54 -7.87 -5.30
N LEU A 133 13.96 -6.60 -5.33
CA LEU A 133 14.93 -6.08 -6.30
C LEU A 133 16.29 -6.77 -6.16
N LYS A 134 16.79 -6.95 -4.92
CA LYS A 134 18.04 -7.67 -4.66
C LYS A 134 17.96 -9.13 -5.10
N ILE A 135 16.85 -9.82 -4.82
CA ILE A 135 16.62 -11.18 -5.26
C ILE A 135 16.67 -11.25 -6.79
N ALA A 136 15.99 -10.37 -7.50
CA ALA A 136 15.93 -10.38 -8.96
C ALA A 136 17.32 -10.15 -9.57
N VAL A 137 18.07 -9.17 -9.11
CA VAL A 137 19.44 -8.91 -9.59
C VAL A 137 20.38 -10.10 -9.29
N GLN A 138 20.30 -10.66 -8.09
CA GLN A 138 21.18 -11.77 -7.72
C GLN A 138 20.78 -13.07 -8.40
N TYR A 139 19.48 -13.31 -8.64
CA TYR A 139 18.99 -14.41 -9.45
C TYR A 139 19.65 -14.40 -10.84
N GLU A 140 19.66 -13.26 -11.51
CA GLU A 140 20.29 -13.13 -12.81
C GLU A 140 21.82 -13.34 -12.77
N ARG A 141 22.48 -12.80 -11.75
CA ARG A 141 23.92 -13.01 -11.54
C ARG A 141 24.26 -14.47 -11.27
N ASN A 142 23.50 -15.17 -10.47
CA ASN A 142 23.68 -16.59 -10.18
C ASN A 142 23.50 -17.46 -11.43
N ARG A 143 22.67 -16.99 -12.39
CA ARG A 143 22.49 -17.60 -13.73
C ARG A 143 23.58 -17.20 -14.74
N GLY A 144 24.51 -16.32 -14.37
CA GLY A 144 25.58 -15.84 -15.24
C GLY A 144 25.26 -14.57 -16.03
N HIS A 145 24.09 -13.96 -15.84
CA HIS A 145 23.66 -12.74 -16.53
C HIS A 145 24.04 -11.47 -15.74
N VAL A 146 25.34 -11.22 -15.58
CA VAL A 146 25.85 -10.12 -14.74
C VAL A 146 25.44 -8.71 -15.18
N GLY A 147 25.01 -8.53 -16.44
CA GLY A 147 24.53 -7.25 -16.97
C GLY A 147 23.08 -6.93 -16.67
N ARG A 148 22.28 -7.93 -16.22
CA ARG A 148 20.87 -7.73 -15.89
C ARG A 148 20.72 -7.12 -14.48
N VAL A 149 20.64 -5.80 -14.40
CA VAL A 149 20.58 -5.04 -13.14
C VAL A 149 19.52 -3.93 -13.16
N LYS A 150 18.90 -3.67 -14.31
CA LYS A 150 17.86 -2.66 -14.45
C LYS A 150 16.47 -3.25 -14.31
N PHE A 151 15.52 -2.39 -13.99
CA PHE A 151 14.10 -2.74 -13.90
C PHE A 151 13.27 -1.90 -14.86
N VAL A 152 12.14 -2.45 -15.29
CA VAL A 152 11.04 -1.68 -15.81
C VAL A 152 10.03 -1.48 -14.69
N THR A 153 9.66 -0.24 -14.45
CA THR A 153 8.56 0.21 -13.60
C THR A 153 7.56 0.99 -14.44
N PHE A 154 6.49 1.46 -13.83
CA PHE A 154 5.46 2.18 -14.56
C PHE A 154 5.32 3.62 -14.07
N ARG A 155 4.86 4.53 -14.95
CA ARG A 155 4.46 5.88 -14.56
C ARG A 155 3.41 5.80 -13.46
N ASP A 156 3.42 6.76 -12.56
CA ASP A 156 2.55 6.79 -11.38
C ASP A 156 2.77 5.63 -10.39
N ALA A 157 3.83 4.84 -10.52
CA ALA A 157 4.14 3.78 -9.57
C ALA A 157 4.70 4.33 -8.26
N TYR A 158 4.35 3.65 -7.15
CA TYR A 158 4.91 3.88 -5.83
C TYR A 158 5.19 2.55 -5.14
N HIS A 159 6.43 2.34 -4.73
CA HIS A 159 6.90 1.08 -4.14
C HIS A 159 7.57 1.25 -2.77
N GLY A 160 7.58 2.46 -2.22
CA GLY A 160 8.15 2.75 -0.90
C GLY A 160 9.17 3.90 -0.91
N ASP A 161 9.72 4.17 0.27
CA ASP A 161 10.53 5.38 0.55
C ASP A 161 12.02 5.08 0.81
N THR A 162 12.47 3.82 0.70
CA THR A 162 13.89 3.47 0.74
C THR A 162 14.54 3.62 -0.65
N LEU A 163 15.85 3.73 -0.72
CA LEU A 163 16.55 4.10 -1.97
C LEU A 163 16.23 3.22 -3.17
N GLY A 164 16.26 1.89 -3.01
CA GLY A 164 15.93 0.97 -4.10
C GLY A 164 14.43 1.02 -4.43
N ALA A 165 13.55 1.08 -3.43
CA ALA A 165 12.12 1.22 -3.64
C ALA A 165 11.77 2.53 -4.35
N MET A 166 12.37 3.67 -3.95
CA MET A 166 12.23 4.96 -4.64
C MET A 166 12.71 4.90 -6.09
N SER A 167 13.79 4.15 -6.38
CA SER A 167 14.36 4.07 -7.73
C SER A 167 13.44 3.40 -8.76
N VAL A 168 12.46 2.63 -8.29
CA VAL A 168 11.42 2.00 -9.12
C VAL A 168 10.06 2.68 -8.99
N CYS A 169 9.95 3.80 -8.28
CA CYS A 169 8.79 4.69 -8.33
C CYS A 169 8.82 5.57 -9.57
N ASP A 170 7.72 6.31 -9.83
CA ASP A 170 7.71 7.29 -10.92
C ASP A 170 8.77 8.37 -10.69
N PRO A 171 9.75 8.52 -11.61
CA PRO A 171 10.84 9.48 -11.44
C PRO A 171 10.47 10.93 -11.81
N VAL A 172 9.31 11.16 -12.46
CA VAL A 172 8.95 12.48 -13.01
C VAL A 172 7.91 13.16 -12.13
N ASP A 173 6.76 12.55 -11.98
CA ASP A 173 5.61 13.11 -11.26
C ASP A 173 5.41 12.49 -9.87
N GLY A 174 6.30 11.56 -9.48
CA GLY A 174 6.25 10.87 -8.20
C GLY A 174 6.70 11.73 -7.02
N MET A 175 6.34 11.31 -5.81
CA MET A 175 6.70 11.97 -4.54
C MET A 175 8.23 12.10 -4.33
N HIS A 176 9.03 11.32 -5.04
CA HIS A 176 10.48 11.23 -4.88
C HIS A 176 11.30 12.03 -5.90
N ALA A 177 10.66 12.91 -6.67
CA ALA A 177 11.33 13.73 -7.69
C ALA A 177 12.52 14.54 -7.15
N ASN A 178 12.48 14.94 -5.87
CA ASN A 178 13.58 15.65 -5.20
C ASN A 178 14.86 14.82 -5.03
N PHE A 179 14.77 13.50 -5.15
CA PHE A 179 15.93 12.59 -5.06
C PHE A 179 16.50 12.18 -6.41
N ARG A 180 16.00 12.80 -7.51
CA ARG A 180 16.54 12.55 -8.86
C ARG A 180 18.04 12.85 -8.90
N GLY A 181 18.79 11.95 -9.51
CA GLY A 181 20.27 12.02 -9.55
C GLY A 181 20.98 11.36 -8.36
N TYR A 182 20.24 10.98 -7.31
CA TYR A 182 20.74 10.19 -6.19
C TYR A 182 20.29 8.71 -6.25
N LEU A 183 19.19 8.45 -6.95
CA LEU A 183 18.63 7.11 -7.13
C LEU A 183 19.28 6.37 -8.30
N LEU A 184 19.18 5.02 -8.27
CA LEU A 184 19.51 4.19 -9.42
C LEU A 184 18.56 4.51 -10.59
N ASP A 185 19.12 4.48 -11.79
CA ASP A 185 18.37 4.77 -13.02
C ASP A 185 17.73 3.49 -13.59
N HIS A 186 16.41 3.49 -13.69
CA HIS A 186 15.58 2.42 -14.21
C HIS A 186 14.64 2.94 -15.31
N TYR A 187 13.92 2.05 -15.98
CA TYR A 187 13.02 2.41 -17.07
C TYR A 187 11.59 2.60 -16.55
N SER A 188 11.03 3.80 -16.70
CA SER A 188 9.64 4.10 -16.35
C SER A 188 8.81 4.20 -17.62
N LEU A 189 7.85 3.28 -17.80
CA LEU A 189 6.98 3.18 -18.97
C LEU A 189 5.51 3.48 -18.59
N PRO A 190 4.66 3.90 -19.52
CA PRO A 190 3.22 3.89 -19.28
C PRO A 190 2.71 2.45 -19.14
N ILE A 191 1.68 2.22 -18.30
CA ILE A 191 0.98 0.93 -18.28
C ILE A 191 0.31 0.73 -19.65
N PRO A 192 0.60 -0.39 -20.35
CA PRO A 192 0.06 -0.63 -21.69
C PRO A 192 -1.42 -1.05 -21.62
N LYS A 193 -2.34 -0.17 -22.06
CA LYS A 193 -3.80 -0.36 -21.98
C LYS A 193 -4.45 -0.83 -23.28
N SER A 194 -3.75 -0.69 -24.40
CA SER A 194 -4.22 -1.07 -25.73
C SER A 194 -3.30 -2.12 -26.36
N PRO A 195 -3.76 -2.89 -27.38
CA PRO A 195 -2.91 -3.83 -28.11
C PRO A 195 -1.65 -3.19 -28.74
N VAL A 196 -1.74 -1.96 -29.20
CA VAL A 196 -0.60 -1.21 -29.75
C VAL A 196 0.43 -0.90 -28.67
N GLU A 197 -0.01 -0.47 -27.50
CA GLU A 197 0.86 -0.20 -26.36
C GLU A 197 1.48 -1.49 -25.81
N GLN A 198 0.74 -2.61 -25.84
CA GLN A 198 1.27 -3.94 -25.48
C GLN A 198 2.39 -4.39 -26.42
N LEU A 199 2.24 -4.18 -27.73
CA LEU A 199 3.30 -4.47 -28.70
C LEU A 199 4.52 -3.57 -28.49
N ALA A 200 4.31 -2.28 -28.20
CA ALA A 200 5.40 -1.34 -27.91
C ALA A 200 6.13 -1.74 -26.60
N PHE A 201 5.41 -2.16 -25.57
CA PHE A 201 5.97 -2.67 -24.32
C PHE A 201 6.81 -3.93 -24.56
N GLU A 202 6.28 -4.90 -25.31
CA GLU A 202 7.02 -6.12 -25.66
C GLU A 202 8.30 -5.82 -26.43
N HIS A 203 8.22 -4.95 -27.44
CA HIS A 203 9.38 -4.54 -28.24
C HIS A 203 10.45 -3.89 -27.36
N PHE A 204 10.04 -3.01 -26.43
CA PHE A 204 10.95 -2.38 -25.48
C PHE A 204 11.65 -3.41 -24.60
N LEU A 205 10.91 -4.37 -24.03
CA LEU A 205 11.50 -5.45 -23.21
C LEU A 205 12.47 -6.31 -24.00
N LEU A 206 12.17 -6.61 -25.26
CA LEU A 206 13.02 -7.41 -26.11
C LEU A 206 14.35 -6.67 -26.43
N GLU A 207 14.29 -5.38 -26.73
CA GLU A 207 15.45 -4.54 -27.01
C GLU A 207 16.39 -4.47 -25.80
N HIS A 208 15.82 -4.27 -24.59
CA HIS A 208 16.57 -4.10 -23.34
C HIS A 208 16.77 -5.40 -22.55
N ARG A 209 16.38 -6.56 -23.08
CA ARG A 209 16.38 -7.86 -22.37
C ARG A 209 17.72 -8.17 -21.68
N ARG A 210 18.85 -7.75 -22.25
CA ARG A 210 20.19 -8.06 -21.73
C ARG A 210 20.57 -7.28 -20.49
N GLU A 211 19.83 -6.24 -20.14
CA GLU A 211 20.06 -5.39 -18.95
C GLU A 211 18.94 -5.48 -17.91
N LEU A 212 17.80 -6.11 -18.26
CA LEU A 212 16.65 -6.20 -17.38
C LEU A 212 16.75 -7.38 -16.40
N ALA A 213 16.68 -7.08 -15.10
CA ALA A 213 16.51 -8.06 -14.03
C ALA A 213 15.03 -8.38 -13.77
N GLY A 214 14.11 -7.45 -14.06
CA GLY A 214 12.69 -7.66 -13.85
C GLY A 214 11.82 -6.48 -14.26
N VAL A 215 10.51 -6.74 -14.22
CA VAL A 215 9.44 -5.73 -14.29
C VAL A 215 8.76 -5.71 -12.92
N ILE A 216 8.50 -4.53 -12.37
CA ILE A 216 7.75 -4.38 -11.11
C ILE A 216 6.45 -3.61 -11.36
N ILE A 217 5.36 -4.08 -10.75
CA ILE A 217 4.01 -3.48 -10.90
C ILE A 217 3.20 -3.60 -9.63
N GLU A 218 2.37 -2.58 -9.35
CA GLU A 218 1.24 -2.67 -8.42
C GLU A 218 0.04 -3.30 -9.16
N PRO A 219 -0.38 -4.53 -8.85
CA PRO A 219 -1.47 -5.19 -9.56
C PRO A 219 -2.80 -4.46 -9.40
N MET A 220 -3.52 -4.25 -10.50
CA MET A 220 -4.85 -3.65 -10.61
C MET A 220 -4.97 -2.17 -10.21
N VAL A 221 -4.20 -1.69 -9.22
CA VAL A 221 -4.32 -0.33 -8.65
C VAL A 221 -2.95 0.23 -8.32
N GLN A 222 -2.57 1.31 -8.97
CA GLN A 222 -1.45 2.15 -8.56
C GLN A 222 -1.93 3.09 -7.44
N GLY A 223 -1.59 2.74 -6.18
CA GLY A 223 -2.18 3.38 -5.01
C GLY A 223 -1.75 4.83 -4.83
N ALA A 224 -0.55 5.07 -4.34
CA ALA A 224 -0.05 6.41 -4.02
C ALA A 224 0.19 7.29 -5.25
N GLY A 225 0.23 6.73 -6.45
CA GLY A 225 0.29 7.44 -7.73
C GLY A 225 -1.04 8.00 -8.23
N GLY A 226 -2.04 8.16 -7.37
CA GLY A 226 -3.33 8.76 -7.69
C GLY A 226 -4.47 7.75 -7.84
N MET A 227 -4.37 6.57 -7.24
CA MET A 227 -5.40 5.52 -7.28
C MET A 227 -5.84 5.21 -8.72
N LYS A 228 -4.87 5.02 -9.62
CA LYS A 228 -5.11 4.72 -11.04
C LYS A 228 -5.35 3.23 -11.24
N PHE A 229 -6.43 2.87 -11.91
CA PHE A 229 -6.80 1.49 -12.16
C PHE A 229 -6.34 1.04 -13.55
N HIS A 230 -5.99 -0.24 -13.63
CA HIS A 230 -5.76 -0.94 -14.90
C HIS A 230 -6.52 -2.27 -14.92
N SER A 231 -6.66 -2.86 -16.11
CA SER A 231 -7.48 -4.05 -16.28
C SER A 231 -6.73 -5.34 -15.96
N ALA A 232 -7.48 -6.40 -15.63
CA ALA A 232 -6.95 -7.75 -15.49
C ALA A 232 -6.27 -8.24 -16.78
N GLN A 233 -6.84 -7.89 -17.94
CA GLN A 233 -6.27 -8.21 -19.25
C GLN A 233 -4.90 -7.55 -19.45
N THR A 234 -4.74 -6.31 -19.03
CA THR A 234 -3.45 -5.61 -19.05
C THR A 234 -2.41 -6.33 -18.19
N LEU A 235 -2.79 -6.71 -16.97
CA LEU A 235 -1.90 -7.41 -16.04
C LEU A 235 -1.51 -8.79 -16.59
N ALA A 236 -2.47 -9.55 -17.13
CA ALA A 236 -2.22 -10.85 -17.77
C ALA A 236 -1.28 -10.74 -18.99
N ALA A 237 -1.46 -9.71 -19.82
CA ALA A 237 -0.60 -9.47 -20.98
C ALA A 237 0.84 -9.11 -20.58
N ILE A 238 1.02 -8.30 -19.54
CA ILE A 238 2.35 -7.99 -18.97
C ILE A 238 3.01 -9.27 -18.48
N ARG A 239 2.31 -10.11 -17.69
CA ARG A 239 2.83 -11.41 -17.21
C ARG A 239 3.26 -12.30 -18.36
N ALA A 240 2.40 -12.50 -19.37
CA ALA A 240 2.68 -13.34 -20.53
C ALA A 240 3.91 -12.86 -21.31
N THR A 241 4.08 -11.55 -21.44
CA THR A 241 5.26 -10.96 -22.10
C THR A 241 6.54 -11.20 -21.28
N CYS A 242 6.51 -10.98 -19.97
CA CYS A 242 7.64 -11.24 -19.08
C CYS A 242 8.07 -12.73 -19.16
N GLU A 243 7.12 -13.64 -19.08
CA GLU A 243 7.37 -15.09 -19.15
C GLU A 243 8.01 -15.51 -20.48
N ARG A 244 7.45 -15.06 -21.60
CA ARG A 244 7.98 -15.35 -22.93
C ARG A 244 9.41 -14.85 -23.12
N LEU A 245 9.77 -13.71 -22.51
CA LEU A 245 11.07 -13.09 -22.64
C LEU A 245 12.07 -13.51 -21.56
N ASP A 246 11.70 -14.39 -20.63
CA ASP A 246 12.53 -14.81 -19.49
C ASP A 246 13.00 -13.58 -18.65
N ILE A 247 12.03 -12.74 -18.28
CA ILE A 247 12.19 -11.56 -17.42
C ILE A 247 11.30 -11.75 -16.19
N LEU A 248 11.83 -11.58 -14.99
CA LEU A 248 11.06 -11.75 -13.77
C LEU A 248 9.96 -10.69 -13.65
N LEU A 249 8.76 -11.10 -13.20
CA LEU A 249 7.68 -10.20 -12.79
C LEU A 249 7.62 -10.12 -11.27
N ILE A 250 7.77 -8.92 -10.74
CA ILE A 250 7.58 -8.59 -9.32
C ILE A 250 6.22 -7.93 -9.17
N ALA A 251 5.32 -8.55 -8.41
CA ALA A 251 4.03 -7.96 -8.05
C ALA A 251 4.12 -7.34 -6.66
N ASP A 252 3.89 -6.04 -6.57
CA ASP A 252 3.80 -5.32 -5.30
C ASP A 252 2.35 -5.27 -4.83
N GLU A 253 1.98 -6.23 -3.98
CA GLU A 253 0.66 -6.32 -3.37
C GLU A 253 0.62 -5.81 -1.91
N ILE A 254 1.57 -4.97 -1.54
CA ILE A 254 1.61 -4.37 -0.21
C ILE A 254 0.32 -3.59 0.08
N ALA A 255 -0.22 -2.90 -0.93
CA ALA A 255 -1.46 -2.13 -0.82
C ALA A 255 -2.70 -2.92 -1.28
N THR A 256 -2.57 -3.75 -2.31
CA THR A 256 -3.68 -4.40 -3.00
C THR A 256 -4.06 -5.76 -2.42
N GLY A 257 -3.14 -6.42 -1.73
CA GLY A 257 -3.35 -7.73 -1.13
C GLY A 257 -4.35 -7.74 0.01
N PHE A 258 -4.67 -8.95 0.45
CA PHE A 258 -5.57 -9.21 1.57
C PHE A 258 -6.96 -8.57 1.41
N GLY A 259 -7.58 -8.82 0.26
CA GLY A 259 -8.98 -8.49 0.02
C GLY A 259 -9.25 -7.08 -0.50
N ARG A 260 -8.30 -6.16 -0.49
CA ARG A 260 -8.55 -4.73 -0.79
C ARG A 260 -9.22 -4.48 -2.14
N THR A 261 -8.89 -5.25 -3.16
CA THR A 261 -9.47 -5.12 -4.51
C THR A 261 -10.70 -6.02 -4.78
N GLY A 262 -11.23 -6.73 -3.75
CA GLY A 262 -12.36 -7.65 -3.87
C GLY A 262 -11.97 -9.11 -4.15
N ARG A 263 -10.69 -9.41 -4.30
CA ARG A 263 -10.08 -10.76 -4.30
C ARG A 263 -9.02 -10.82 -3.21
N LEU A 264 -8.61 -12.01 -2.76
CA LEU A 264 -7.61 -12.14 -1.70
C LEU A 264 -6.31 -11.46 -2.11
N PHE A 265 -5.86 -11.73 -3.35
CA PHE A 265 -4.76 -11.01 -3.99
C PHE A 265 -5.24 -10.36 -5.30
N ALA A 266 -4.64 -9.23 -5.65
CA ALA A 266 -5.02 -8.54 -6.88
C ALA A 266 -4.58 -9.31 -8.15
N CYS A 267 -3.54 -10.13 -8.07
CA CYS A 267 -3.12 -11.07 -9.11
C CYS A 267 -4.23 -12.07 -9.47
N ASP A 268 -5.11 -12.44 -8.53
CA ASP A 268 -6.23 -13.36 -8.76
C ASP A 268 -7.26 -12.83 -9.77
N HIS A 269 -7.34 -11.51 -9.98
CA HIS A 269 -8.22 -10.93 -11.00
C HIS A 269 -7.78 -11.30 -12.42
N ALA A 270 -6.49 -11.49 -12.62
CA ALA A 270 -5.88 -11.78 -13.92
C ALA A 270 -5.47 -13.25 -14.07
N ASP A 271 -5.72 -14.08 -13.06
CA ASP A 271 -5.30 -15.49 -12.99
C ASP A 271 -3.80 -15.66 -13.30
N ILE A 272 -2.96 -14.83 -12.68
CA ILE A 272 -1.50 -14.84 -12.87
C ILE A 272 -0.75 -15.21 -11.59
N VAL A 273 0.42 -15.82 -11.79
CA VAL A 273 1.42 -16.07 -10.75
C VAL A 273 2.65 -15.22 -11.04
N PRO A 274 2.98 -14.20 -10.22
CA PRO A 274 4.24 -13.47 -10.37
C PRO A 274 5.43 -14.33 -9.94
N ASP A 275 6.64 -13.97 -10.35
CA ASP A 275 7.85 -14.69 -9.92
C ASP A 275 8.26 -14.29 -8.50
N ILE A 276 7.96 -13.05 -8.12
CA ILE A 276 8.21 -12.47 -6.79
C ILE A 276 6.95 -11.67 -6.39
N LEU A 277 6.50 -11.83 -5.15
CA LEU A 277 5.33 -11.16 -4.60
C LEU A 277 5.72 -10.43 -3.31
N CYS A 278 5.45 -9.13 -3.22
CA CYS A 278 5.63 -8.34 -1.99
C CYS A 278 4.30 -8.15 -1.26
N LEU A 279 4.27 -8.47 0.03
CA LEU A 279 3.11 -8.36 0.92
C LEU A 279 3.44 -7.53 2.15
N GLY A 280 2.46 -6.80 2.69
CA GLY A 280 2.63 -5.96 3.88
C GLY A 280 1.30 -5.40 4.36
N LYS A 281 1.33 -4.23 5.01
CA LYS A 281 0.13 -3.48 5.48
C LYS A 281 -0.91 -4.37 6.17
N ALA A 282 -1.96 -4.79 5.46
CA ALA A 282 -3.05 -5.62 5.98
C ALA A 282 -2.59 -7.00 6.49
N LEU A 283 -1.39 -7.45 6.14
CA LEU A 283 -0.82 -8.71 6.59
C LEU A 283 -0.94 -8.92 8.12
N THR A 284 -0.68 -7.88 8.91
CA THR A 284 -0.76 -7.92 10.38
C THR A 284 -2.06 -7.34 10.94
N GLY A 285 -3.07 -7.07 10.10
CA GLY A 285 -4.28 -6.37 10.51
C GLY A 285 -4.03 -4.96 11.06
N GLY A 286 -2.90 -4.32 10.68
CA GLY A 286 -2.52 -2.98 11.13
C GLY A 286 -1.96 -2.91 12.55
N THR A 287 -1.61 -4.05 13.15
CA THR A 287 -1.17 -4.11 14.56
C THR A 287 0.33 -3.87 14.72
N LEU A 288 1.15 -4.44 13.84
CA LEU A 288 2.62 -4.37 13.89
C LEU A 288 3.20 -4.22 12.48
N SER A 289 4.35 -3.54 12.40
CA SER A 289 5.09 -3.43 11.14
C SER A 289 5.70 -4.77 10.75
N MET A 290 5.38 -5.25 9.56
CA MET A 290 5.92 -6.46 8.94
C MET A 290 5.60 -6.46 7.45
N ALA A 291 6.50 -7.07 6.67
CA ALA A 291 6.29 -7.39 5.27
C ALA A 291 6.96 -8.71 4.89
N VAL A 292 6.59 -9.24 3.75
CA VAL A 292 7.12 -10.51 3.25
C VAL A 292 7.38 -10.38 1.75
N THR A 293 8.51 -10.89 1.32
CA THR A 293 8.81 -11.12 -0.10
C THR A 293 8.72 -12.62 -0.34
N GLN A 294 7.73 -13.04 -1.14
CA GLN A 294 7.58 -14.45 -1.54
C GLN A 294 8.14 -14.68 -2.94
N VAL A 295 8.73 -15.84 -3.13
CA VAL A 295 9.29 -16.24 -4.43
C VAL A 295 8.88 -17.65 -4.82
N ARG A 296 8.80 -17.87 -6.12
CA ARG A 296 8.60 -19.21 -6.73
C ARG A 296 9.83 -20.10 -6.54
N PRO A 297 9.67 -21.44 -6.57
CA PRO A 297 10.78 -22.39 -6.51
C PRO A 297 11.85 -22.14 -7.58
N LEU A 298 11.45 -21.69 -8.78
CA LEU A 298 12.38 -21.32 -9.85
C LEU A 298 13.40 -20.27 -9.39
N VAL A 299 12.93 -19.23 -8.72
CA VAL A 299 13.78 -18.14 -8.22
C VAL A 299 14.67 -18.65 -7.08
N PHE A 300 14.09 -19.33 -6.09
CA PHE A 300 14.82 -19.85 -4.92
C PHE A 300 15.94 -20.83 -5.33
N LYS A 301 15.68 -21.73 -6.27
CA LYS A 301 16.66 -22.73 -6.75
C LYS A 301 17.95 -22.10 -7.28
N ALA A 302 17.89 -20.89 -7.86
CA ALA A 302 19.08 -20.21 -8.37
C ALA A 302 20.07 -19.78 -7.24
N PHE A 303 19.64 -19.81 -5.98
CA PHE A 303 20.47 -19.51 -4.82
C PHE A 303 21.07 -20.77 -4.16
N LEU A 304 20.75 -21.96 -4.64
CA LEU A 304 21.31 -23.22 -4.11
C LEU A 304 22.69 -23.47 -4.73
N SER A 305 23.66 -23.86 -3.89
CA SER A 305 25.04 -24.14 -4.36
C SER A 305 25.12 -25.24 -5.41
N SER A 306 24.13 -26.14 -5.46
CA SER A 306 23.98 -27.19 -6.49
C SER A 306 23.56 -26.66 -7.86
N SER A 307 23.15 -25.41 -7.96
CA SER A 307 22.66 -24.81 -9.24
C SER A 307 23.77 -24.27 -10.13
N GLY A 308 25.03 -24.34 -9.71
CA GLY A 308 26.17 -23.85 -10.49
C GLY A 308 27.51 -24.35 -9.95
N PRO A 309 28.64 -23.88 -10.53
CA PRO A 309 29.96 -24.25 -10.09
C PRO A 309 30.19 -23.95 -8.61
N PRO A 310 30.93 -24.81 -7.87
CA PRO A 310 31.24 -24.60 -6.46
C PRO A 310 31.80 -23.21 -6.19
N GLY A 311 31.27 -22.52 -5.16
CA GLY A 311 31.74 -21.19 -4.74
C GLY A 311 31.29 -20.00 -5.61
N LYS A 312 30.57 -20.24 -6.71
CA LYS A 312 30.04 -19.17 -7.58
C LYS A 312 28.64 -18.70 -7.21
N ILE A 313 27.82 -19.58 -6.65
CA ILE A 313 26.48 -19.24 -6.18
C ILE A 313 26.59 -18.60 -4.80
N GLN A 314 26.12 -17.38 -4.69
CA GLN A 314 26.19 -16.61 -3.44
C GLN A 314 24.82 -16.63 -2.73
N PRO A 315 24.78 -16.70 -1.38
CA PRO A 315 23.55 -16.57 -0.63
C PRO A 315 22.99 -15.15 -0.74
N LEU A 316 21.69 -14.97 -0.48
CA LEU A 316 21.11 -13.64 -0.39
C LEU A 316 21.64 -12.89 0.84
N MET A 317 22.44 -11.84 0.60
CA MET A 317 23.06 -11.03 1.65
C MET A 317 22.09 -9.93 2.13
N HIS A 318 21.08 -10.34 2.90
CA HIS A 318 20.13 -9.46 3.59
C HIS A 318 19.61 -10.16 4.84
N GLY A 319 19.38 -9.43 5.93
CA GLY A 319 18.91 -10.00 7.18
C GLY A 319 18.64 -8.91 8.22
N PRO A 320 17.39 -8.35 8.27
CA PRO A 320 17.02 -7.38 9.29
C PRO A 320 17.08 -7.98 10.70
N THR A 321 17.45 -7.18 11.69
CA THR A 321 17.52 -7.61 13.10
C THR A 321 16.19 -8.19 13.61
N PHE A 322 15.07 -7.57 13.21
CA PHE A 322 13.72 -8.01 13.60
C PHE A 322 13.04 -8.90 12.56
N MET A 323 13.80 -9.48 11.62
CA MET A 323 13.27 -10.41 10.63
C MET A 323 12.47 -11.53 11.30
N GLY A 324 11.25 -11.78 10.81
CA GLY A 324 10.37 -12.80 11.37
C GLY A 324 10.00 -12.53 12.83
N ASN A 325 9.84 -11.26 13.23
CA ASN A 325 9.51 -10.91 14.62
C ASN A 325 8.31 -11.73 15.15
N PRO A 326 8.45 -12.43 16.29
CA PRO A 326 7.42 -13.31 16.83
C PRO A 326 6.06 -12.64 17.07
N LEU A 327 6.05 -11.38 17.56
CA LEU A 327 4.82 -10.63 17.79
C LEU A 327 4.13 -10.29 16.46
N ALA A 328 4.90 -9.84 15.46
CA ALA A 328 4.36 -9.51 14.15
C ALA A 328 3.86 -10.77 13.42
N CYS A 329 4.56 -11.90 13.54
CA CYS A 329 4.11 -13.19 13.01
C CYS A 329 2.83 -13.67 13.71
N ALA A 330 2.70 -13.49 15.02
CA ALA A 330 1.49 -13.84 15.77
C ALA A 330 0.30 -12.96 15.32
N ALA A 331 0.50 -11.66 15.16
CA ALA A 331 -0.51 -10.76 14.62
C ALA A 331 -0.93 -11.14 13.19
N ALA A 332 0.04 -11.47 12.32
CA ALA A 332 -0.21 -11.91 10.95
C ALA A 332 -0.98 -13.24 10.90
N ASN A 333 -0.59 -14.23 11.69
CA ASN A 333 -1.32 -15.50 11.79
C ASN A 333 -2.77 -15.28 12.25
N ALA A 334 -2.99 -14.43 13.25
CA ALA A 334 -4.33 -14.10 13.73
C ALA A 334 -5.15 -13.30 12.70
N SER A 335 -4.49 -12.42 11.92
CA SER A 335 -5.14 -11.74 10.78
C SER A 335 -5.57 -12.75 9.70
N LEU A 336 -4.74 -13.73 9.38
CA LEU A 336 -5.09 -14.79 8.43
C LEU A 336 -6.24 -15.69 8.97
N ASP A 337 -6.26 -16.00 10.29
CA ASP A 337 -7.39 -16.71 10.90
C ASP A 337 -8.72 -16.00 10.63
N LEU A 338 -8.73 -14.66 10.64
CA LEU A 338 -9.93 -13.86 10.36
C LEU A 338 -10.30 -13.85 8.87
N PHE A 339 -9.34 -13.94 7.96
CA PHE A 339 -9.66 -14.12 6.53
C PHE A 339 -10.24 -15.49 6.21
N GLU A 340 -9.90 -16.52 6.99
CA GLU A 340 -10.43 -17.87 6.83
C GLU A 340 -11.81 -18.04 7.50
N SER A 341 -12.01 -17.44 8.69
CA SER A 341 -13.22 -17.63 9.50
C SER A 341 -14.32 -16.61 9.21
N GLU A 342 -13.99 -15.44 8.64
CA GLU A 342 -14.93 -14.37 8.39
C GLU A 342 -14.95 -13.97 6.90
N PRO A 343 -16.07 -13.50 6.36
CA PRO A 343 -16.24 -13.27 4.92
C PRO A 343 -15.60 -11.96 4.44
N ARG A 344 -14.35 -11.66 4.84
CA ARG A 344 -13.67 -10.37 4.55
C ARG A 344 -13.54 -10.07 3.06
N VAL A 345 -13.18 -11.08 2.27
CA VAL A 345 -13.04 -10.94 0.81
C VAL A 345 -14.40 -10.68 0.16
N GLN A 346 -15.45 -11.39 0.60
CA GLN A 346 -16.82 -11.18 0.12
C GLN A 346 -17.35 -9.80 0.53
N GLN A 347 -17.05 -9.34 1.76
CA GLN A 347 -17.38 -7.99 2.23
C GLN A 347 -16.72 -6.94 1.33
N ALA A 348 -15.43 -7.09 1.03
CA ALA A 348 -14.71 -6.18 0.13
C ALA A 348 -15.27 -6.18 -1.29
N SER A 349 -15.59 -7.36 -1.84
CA SER A 349 -16.20 -7.48 -3.17
C SER A 349 -17.58 -6.83 -3.22
N GLY A 350 -18.44 -7.06 -2.21
CA GLY A 350 -19.76 -6.45 -2.11
C GLY A 350 -19.71 -4.92 -1.91
N MET A 351 -18.64 -4.43 -1.30
CA MET A 351 -18.44 -3.01 -1.03
C MET A 351 -18.27 -2.19 -2.32
N GLU A 352 -17.75 -2.75 -3.41
CA GLU A 352 -17.56 -2.06 -4.69
C GLU A 352 -18.88 -1.44 -5.20
N ALA A 353 -19.96 -2.19 -5.20
CA ALA A 353 -21.26 -1.70 -5.64
C ALA A 353 -21.80 -0.59 -4.70
N VAL A 354 -21.61 -0.75 -3.39
CA VAL A 354 -22.05 0.25 -2.39
C VAL A 354 -21.26 1.55 -2.54
N LEU A 355 -19.93 1.46 -2.73
CA LEU A 355 -19.07 2.62 -2.98
C LEU A 355 -19.44 3.31 -4.29
N THR A 356 -19.67 2.54 -5.37
CA THR A 356 -20.06 3.08 -6.68
C THR A 356 -21.34 3.88 -6.58
N ASN A 357 -22.38 3.31 -6.00
CA ASN A 357 -23.68 3.98 -5.84
C ASN A 357 -23.58 5.16 -4.85
N GLY A 358 -22.86 5.00 -3.75
CA GLY A 358 -22.73 6.01 -2.70
C GLY A 358 -21.93 7.23 -3.11
N LEU A 359 -20.93 7.08 -3.98
CA LEU A 359 -20.10 8.20 -4.48
C LEU A 359 -20.62 8.80 -5.80
N GLU A 360 -21.55 8.14 -6.51
CA GLU A 360 -22.11 8.62 -7.77
C GLU A 360 -22.66 10.07 -7.70
N PRO A 361 -23.28 10.54 -6.59
CA PRO A 361 -23.71 11.94 -6.48
C PRO A 361 -22.59 12.97 -6.60
N CYS A 362 -21.33 12.57 -6.47
CA CYS A 362 -20.20 13.48 -6.68
C CYS A 362 -19.84 13.68 -8.14
N ARG A 363 -20.19 12.74 -9.05
CA ARG A 363 -19.72 12.71 -10.44
C ARG A 363 -19.99 13.99 -11.22
N ASN A 364 -21.14 14.60 -10.99
CA ASN A 364 -21.58 15.79 -11.72
C ASN A 364 -21.34 17.11 -10.96
N LEU A 365 -20.59 17.07 -9.86
CA LEU A 365 -20.24 18.29 -9.13
C LEU A 365 -19.14 19.08 -9.88
N PRO A 366 -19.14 20.42 -9.78
CA PRO A 366 -18.12 21.26 -10.42
C PRO A 366 -16.70 20.86 -9.98
N GLY A 367 -15.78 20.75 -10.94
CA GLY A 367 -14.38 20.41 -10.67
C GLY A 367 -14.10 18.94 -10.41
N ILE A 368 -15.10 18.04 -10.45
CA ILE A 368 -14.90 16.59 -10.41
C ILE A 368 -14.62 16.09 -11.83
N LEU A 369 -13.53 15.33 -11.95
CA LEU A 369 -13.10 14.74 -13.23
C LEU A 369 -13.53 13.30 -13.41
N ASP A 370 -13.51 12.51 -12.31
CA ASP A 370 -13.88 11.10 -12.34
C ASP A 370 -14.30 10.60 -10.96
N VAL A 371 -15.16 9.59 -10.95
CA VAL A 371 -15.52 8.79 -9.77
C VAL A 371 -15.38 7.33 -10.15
N ARG A 372 -14.51 6.59 -9.46
CA ARG A 372 -14.22 5.19 -9.75
C ARG A 372 -14.09 4.35 -8.49
N CYS A 373 -14.47 3.09 -8.56
CA CYS A 373 -14.40 2.15 -7.44
C CYS A 373 -13.81 0.82 -7.88
N ARG A 374 -13.15 0.13 -6.93
CA ARG A 374 -12.64 -1.23 -7.10
C ARG A 374 -12.56 -1.91 -5.73
N GLY A 375 -13.32 -3.00 -5.52
CA GLY A 375 -13.36 -3.66 -4.22
C GLY A 375 -13.72 -2.68 -3.10
N ALA A 376 -12.88 -2.57 -2.08
CA ALA A 376 -13.02 -1.64 -0.97
C ALA A 376 -12.26 -0.32 -1.17
N ILE A 377 -12.18 0.17 -2.41
CA ILE A 377 -11.54 1.43 -2.80
C ILE A 377 -12.54 2.29 -3.56
N GLY A 378 -12.83 3.50 -3.06
CA GLY A 378 -13.60 4.52 -3.76
C GLY A 378 -12.77 5.78 -3.95
N VAL A 379 -12.82 6.37 -5.14
CA VAL A 379 -11.98 7.51 -5.54
C VAL A 379 -12.81 8.57 -6.23
N ILE A 380 -12.64 9.81 -5.81
CA ILE A 380 -13.18 11.01 -6.45
C ILE A 380 -11.96 11.80 -6.93
N GLN A 381 -11.77 11.92 -8.23
CA GLN A 381 -10.70 12.70 -8.83
C GLN A 381 -11.18 14.10 -9.13
N VAL A 382 -10.40 15.10 -8.74
CA VAL A 382 -10.72 16.52 -8.89
C VAL A 382 -9.73 17.20 -9.84
N SER A 383 -10.12 18.30 -10.44
CA SER A 383 -9.25 19.06 -11.34
C SER A 383 -8.07 19.70 -10.60
N GLN A 384 -8.30 20.12 -9.37
CA GLN A 384 -7.28 20.68 -8.48
C GLN A 384 -7.78 20.62 -7.04
N LEU A 385 -6.97 20.09 -6.14
CA LEU A 385 -7.30 19.99 -4.71
C LEU A 385 -6.98 21.32 -4.00
N LYS A 386 -7.87 22.30 -4.12
CA LYS A 386 -7.79 23.60 -3.45
C LYS A 386 -8.26 23.49 -1.99
N GLU A 387 -7.86 24.43 -1.14
CA GLU A 387 -8.32 24.53 0.26
C GLU A 387 -8.23 23.23 1.08
N LEU A 388 -7.16 22.48 0.89
CA LEU A 388 -6.97 21.15 1.48
C LEU A 388 -7.15 21.12 3.01
N ASN A 389 -6.71 22.15 3.74
CA ASN A 389 -6.83 22.21 5.19
C ASN A 389 -8.30 22.39 5.63
N TRP A 390 -9.08 23.20 4.89
CA TRP A 390 -10.51 23.32 5.12
C TRP A 390 -11.23 21.99 4.86
N LEU A 391 -10.92 21.35 3.74
CA LEU A 391 -11.52 20.06 3.36
C LEU A 391 -11.27 18.98 4.42
N ARG A 392 -10.01 18.84 4.89
CA ARG A 392 -9.65 17.90 5.95
C ARG A 392 -10.38 18.18 7.26
N GLN A 393 -10.45 19.46 7.67
CA GLN A 393 -11.18 19.84 8.86
C GLN A 393 -12.67 19.52 8.73
N ARG A 394 -13.25 19.75 7.56
CA ARG A 394 -14.67 19.51 7.32
C ARG A 394 -15.04 18.02 7.36
N PHE A 395 -14.15 17.12 6.93
CA PHE A 395 -14.33 15.68 7.16
C PHE A 395 -14.40 15.37 8.66
N ILE A 396 -13.50 15.92 9.45
CA ILE A 396 -13.49 15.75 10.92
C ILE A 396 -14.79 16.27 11.53
N ASP A 397 -15.26 17.43 11.11
CA ASP A 397 -16.52 18.03 11.61
C ASP A 397 -17.74 17.18 11.27
N ASN A 398 -17.70 16.45 10.14
CA ASN A 398 -18.73 15.51 9.72
C ASN A 398 -18.51 14.08 10.28
N GLY A 399 -17.62 13.88 11.26
CA GLY A 399 -17.46 12.60 11.98
C GLY A 399 -16.65 11.54 11.27
N ILE A 400 -15.86 11.90 10.27
CA ILE A 400 -15.02 10.96 9.51
C ILE A 400 -13.58 11.44 9.40
N TRP A 401 -12.65 10.50 9.19
CA TRP A 401 -11.26 10.77 8.89
C TRP A 401 -10.92 10.36 7.47
N LEU A 402 -10.62 11.35 6.61
CA LEU A 402 -10.07 11.16 5.28
C LEU A 402 -8.83 12.02 5.08
N ARG A 403 -7.92 11.57 4.24
CA ARG A 403 -6.67 12.28 3.93
C ARG A 403 -6.49 12.43 2.41
N PRO A 404 -7.18 13.39 1.77
CA PRO A 404 -6.98 13.70 0.36
C PRO A 404 -5.53 14.07 0.05
N PHE A 405 -5.04 13.69 -1.13
CA PHE A 405 -3.71 14.03 -1.62
C PHE A 405 -3.70 14.15 -3.16
N GLY A 406 -2.66 14.83 -3.71
CA GLY A 406 -2.57 15.05 -5.16
C GLY A 406 -3.82 15.74 -5.69
N ASP A 407 -4.54 15.04 -6.54
CA ASP A 407 -5.82 15.45 -7.14
C ASP A 407 -6.97 14.50 -6.76
N ILE A 408 -6.83 13.72 -5.67
CA ILE A 408 -7.84 12.73 -5.27
C ILE A 408 -8.34 12.90 -3.84
N ILE A 409 -9.65 12.65 -3.68
CA ILE A 409 -10.32 12.35 -2.42
C ILE A 409 -10.69 10.87 -2.49
N TYR A 410 -10.34 10.08 -1.48
CA TYR A 410 -10.55 8.64 -1.56
C TYR A 410 -10.97 8.03 -0.24
N VAL A 411 -11.66 6.89 -0.32
CA VAL A 411 -12.09 6.07 0.81
C VAL A 411 -11.58 4.64 0.63
N THR A 412 -10.96 4.12 1.67
CA THR A 412 -10.44 2.75 1.76
C THR A 412 -10.71 2.19 3.15
N PRO A 413 -11.98 2.04 3.54
CA PRO A 413 -12.36 1.70 4.90
C PRO A 413 -11.86 0.31 5.30
N PRO A 414 -11.88 -0.04 6.61
CA PRO A 414 -11.72 -1.42 7.05
C PRO A 414 -12.69 -2.35 6.33
N LEU A 415 -12.27 -3.58 6.01
CA LEU A 415 -13.13 -4.55 5.33
C LEU A 415 -14.29 -5.02 6.22
N SER A 416 -14.10 -4.90 7.53
CA SER A 416 -15.09 -5.22 8.56
C SER A 416 -16.15 -4.15 8.80
N ILE A 417 -16.07 -2.99 8.12
CA ILE A 417 -17.02 -1.90 8.30
C ILE A 417 -18.47 -2.39 8.10
N SER A 418 -19.36 -2.08 9.03
CA SER A 418 -20.77 -2.45 8.91
C SER A 418 -21.48 -1.63 7.83
N PRO A 419 -22.60 -2.13 7.26
CA PRO A 419 -23.38 -1.35 6.27
C PRO A 419 -23.79 0.04 6.77
N ALA A 420 -24.21 0.18 8.03
CA ALA A 420 -24.60 1.46 8.61
C ALA A 420 -23.41 2.43 8.74
N GLN A 421 -22.25 1.94 9.18
CA GLN A 421 -21.03 2.75 9.25
C GLN A 421 -20.52 3.17 7.86
N LEU A 422 -20.63 2.28 6.86
CA LEU A 422 -20.26 2.59 5.48
C LEU A 422 -21.20 3.64 4.89
N GLU A 423 -22.50 3.54 5.11
CA GLU A 423 -23.50 4.54 4.71
C GLU A 423 -23.20 5.91 5.36
N GLN A 424 -22.89 5.92 6.65
CA GLN A 424 -22.50 7.15 7.37
C GLN A 424 -21.23 7.76 6.75
N LEU A 425 -20.20 6.94 6.46
CA LEU A 425 -18.95 7.37 5.83
C LEU A 425 -19.21 8.02 4.47
N LEU A 426 -20.01 7.36 3.63
CA LEU A 426 -20.31 7.84 2.28
C LEU A 426 -21.16 9.10 2.29
N THR A 427 -22.19 9.17 3.15
CA THR A 427 -23.04 10.35 3.33
C THR A 427 -22.21 11.56 3.76
N ALA A 428 -21.33 11.39 4.75
CA ALA A 428 -20.43 12.45 5.21
C ALA A 428 -19.43 12.87 4.12
N THR A 429 -18.91 11.89 3.35
CA THR A 429 -17.98 12.15 2.24
C THR A 429 -18.66 12.99 1.16
N VAL A 430 -19.83 12.57 0.66
CA VAL A 430 -20.57 13.27 -0.40
C VAL A 430 -20.97 14.67 0.04
N LYS A 431 -21.49 14.81 1.28
CA LYS A 431 -21.83 16.10 1.85
C LYS A 431 -20.63 17.05 1.86
N THR A 432 -19.49 16.57 2.37
CA THR A 432 -18.28 17.40 2.49
C THR A 432 -17.72 17.79 1.12
N VAL A 433 -17.73 16.86 0.15
CA VAL A 433 -17.27 17.13 -1.22
C VAL A 433 -18.15 18.16 -1.89
N ARG A 434 -19.48 18.09 -1.72
CA ARG A 434 -20.43 19.09 -2.27
C ARG A 434 -20.17 20.48 -1.69
N GLU A 435 -20.08 20.60 -0.36
CA GLU A 435 -19.75 21.87 0.32
C GLU A 435 -18.41 22.44 -0.14
N TRP A 436 -17.42 21.57 -0.38
CA TRP A 436 -16.12 21.96 -0.90
C TRP A 436 -16.20 22.47 -2.34
N CYS A 437 -16.92 21.80 -3.24
CA CYS A 437 -17.12 22.24 -4.62
C CYS A 437 -17.80 23.62 -4.68
N GLU A 438 -18.85 23.83 -3.90
CA GLU A 438 -19.55 25.13 -3.80
C GLU A 438 -18.58 26.24 -3.35
N ARG A 439 -17.80 25.97 -2.31
CA ARG A 439 -16.82 26.91 -1.78
C ARG A 439 -15.73 27.30 -2.77
N VAL A 440 -15.18 26.31 -3.49
CA VAL A 440 -14.09 26.53 -4.46
C VAL A 440 -14.60 27.26 -5.71
N SER A 441 -15.85 27.02 -6.13
CA SER A 441 -16.47 27.70 -7.26
C SER A 441 -16.68 29.19 -6.98
N VAL A 442 -17.18 29.54 -5.79
CA VAL A 442 -17.38 30.95 -5.37
C VAL A 442 -16.06 31.72 -5.32
N ALA A 443 -14.97 31.06 -4.89
CA ALA A 443 -13.65 31.71 -4.83
C ALA A 443 -13.04 31.94 -6.24
N SER A 444 -13.47 31.20 -7.25
CA SER A 444 -12.98 31.36 -8.64
C SER A 444 -13.70 32.47 -9.43
N ASP A 445 -14.89 32.86 -9.01
CA ASP A 445 -15.70 33.93 -9.65
C ASP A 445 -15.38 35.32 -9.06
N GLY A 446 -14.50 35.40 -8.06
CA GLY A 446 -14.11 36.62 -7.35
C GLY A 446 -12.68 37.16 -7.68
N ASP A 447 -11.90 36.41 -8.46
CA ASP A 447 -10.59 36.80 -9.01
C ASP A 447 -10.72 37.18 -10.51
#